data_bd50d5be85ca35254de5475c935aaa71
#
_entry.id   bd50d5be85ca35254de5475c935aaa71
#
_cell.length_a   1.000
_cell.length_b   1.000
_cell.length_c   1.000
_cell.angle_alpha   90.00
_cell.angle_beta   90.00
_cell.angle_gamma   90.00
#
_symmetry.space_group_name_H-M   'P 1'
#
loop_
_entity.id
_entity.type
_entity.pdbx_description
1 polymer ?
#
loop_
_entity_poly.entity_id
_entity_poly.type
_entity_poly.pdbx_seq_one_letter_code
_entity_poly.pdbx_strand_id
1 'polypeptide(L)'
;LKINRYTSFRPNYRSKGGVTMDLKAVGQRIKAAREAKNLTQEELAALVSLSPTHVSVIERGLKVTKLDTFIAIANALDVSADTLLIDVVTHSVTGVTNELSEMIEKLPKEKQQRIINAVRALVE
;
A
#
# COMPACT_ATOMS: atom_id res chain seq x y z
N LEU A 1 7.16 -17.52 21.41
CA LEU A 1 7.89 -16.60 20.53
C LEU A 1 6.94 -16.03 19.50
N LYS A 2 6.53 -14.80 19.73
CA LYS A 2 5.81 -14.08 18.68
C LYS A 2 6.80 -13.81 17.56
N ILE A 3 6.66 -14.50 16.45
CA ILE A 3 7.38 -14.15 15.23
C ILE A 3 6.89 -12.78 14.85
N ASN A 4 7.77 -11.79 14.96
CA ASN A 4 7.45 -10.45 14.49
C ASN A 4 7.27 -10.54 12.98
N ARG A 5 6.08 -10.18 12.51
CA ARG A 5 5.73 -10.22 11.09
C ARG A 5 6.75 -9.48 10.21
N TYR A 6 7.42 -8.50 10.77
CA TYR A 6 8.44 -7.72 10.08
C TYR A 6 9.82 -8.36 10.10
N THR A 7 10.11 -9.26 11.05
CA THR A 7 11.40 -9.93 11.18
C THR A 7 11.42 -11.34 10.59
N SER A 8 10.26 -12.00 10.46
CA SER A 8 10.16 -13.32 9.83
C SER A 8 10.28 -13.24 8.31
N PHE A 9 10.16 -12.04 7.77
CA PHE A 9 10.19 -11.80 6.34
C PHE A 9 11.62 -11.73 5.83
N ARG A 10 11.94 -12.46 4.75
CA ARG A 10 13.25 -12.37 4.10
C ARG A 10 13.24 -11.14 3.20
N PRO A 11 13.89 -10.06 3.59
CA PRO A 11 13.86 -8.84 2.80
C PRO A 11 14.71 -8.99 1.55
N ASN A 12 14.18 -8.52 0.43
CA ASN A 12 14.94 -8.36 -0.79
C ASN A 12 15.95 -7.22 -0.70
N TYR A 13 15.77 -6.39 0.31
CA TYR A 13 16.60 -5.22 0.52
C TYR A 13 16.86 -4.99 2.01
N ARG A 14 18.11 -4.68 2.32
CA ARG A 14 18.52 -4.24 3.66
C ARG A 14 19.17 -2.87 3.56
N SER A 15 18.57 -1.89 4.23
CA SER A 15 19.13 -0.54 4.26
C SER A 15 20.40 -0.49 5.11
N LYS A 16 21.19 0.57 4.93
CA LYS A 16 22.40 0.82 5.75
C LYS A 16 22.11 0.90 7.26
N GLY A 17 20.89 1.27 7.63
CA GLY A 17 20.44 1.33 9.02
C GLY A 17 19.90 0.01 9.58
N GLY A 18 20.03 -1.09 8.85
CA GLY A 18 19.54 -2.40 9.30
C GLY A 18 18.03 -2.59 9.18
N VAL A 19 17.31 -1.61 8.62
CA VAL A 19 15.88 -1.74 8.34
C VAL A 19 15.70 -2.71 7.17
N THR A 20 14.84 -3.68 7.35
CA THR A 20 14.50 -4.64 6.31
C THR A 20 13.17 -4.27 5.68
N MET A 21 13.09 -4.37 4.36
CA MET A 21 11.90 -4.01 3.60
C MET A 21 11.51 -5.15 2.67
N ASP A 22 10.24 -5.48 2.66
CA ASP A 22 9.71 -6.48 1.73
C ASP A 22 9.37 -5.83 0.39
N LEU A 23 10.39 -5.67 -0.44
CA LEU A 23 10.22 -5.10 -1.77
C LEU A 23 9.34 -5.96 -2.66
N LYS A 24 9.37 -7.26 -2.48
CA LYS A 24 8.54 -8.18 -3.27
C LYS A 24 7.07 -7.99 -2.98
N ALA A 25 6.69 -7.83 -1.71
CA ALA A 25 5.31 -7.56 -1.34
C ALA A 25 4.84 -6.20 -1.88
N VAL A 26 5.67 -5.17 -1.78
CA VAL A 26 5.37 -3.85 -2.35
C VAL A 26 5.19 -3.95 -3.87
N GLY A 27 6.10 -4.63 -4.56
CA GLY A 27 6.01 -4.83 -6.00
C GLY A 27 4.75 -5.57 -6.43
N GLN A 28 4.34 -6.59 -5.70
CA GLN A 28 3.11 -7.33 -5.96
C GLN A 28 1.86 -6.47 -5.77
N ARG A 29 1.86 -5.57 -4.80
CA ARG A 29 0.76 -4.64 -4.58
C ARG A 29 0.67 -3.61 -5.70
N ILE A 30 1.81 -3.12 -6.18
CA ILE A 30 1.87 -2.24 -7.35
C ILE A 30 1.28 -2.96 -8.57
N LYS A 31 1.71 -4.19 -8.81
CA LYS A 31 1.18 -5.00 -9.92
C LYS A 31 -0.33 -5.21 -9.80
N ALA A 32 -0.82 -5.58 -8.62
CA ALA A 32 -2.24 -5.78 -8.38
C ALA A 32 -3.05 -4.49 -8.63
N ALA A 33 -2.55 -3.35 -8.16
CA ALA A 33 -3.19 -2.05 -8.37
C ALA A 33 -3.20 -1.67 -9.86
N ARG A 34 -2.12 -1.95 -10.58
CA ARG A 34 -2.03 -1.73 -12.02
C ARG A 34 -3.06 -2.59 -12.78
N GLU A 35 -3.11 -3.87 -12.46
CA GLU A 35 -4.05 -4.80 -13.09
C GLU A 35 -5.50 -4.45 -12.78
N ALA A 36 -5.79 -3.98 -11.57
CA ALA A 36 -7.12 -3.50 -11.20
C ALA A 36 -7.56 -2.30 -12.03
N LYS A 37 -6.64 -1.52 -12.56
CA LYS A 37 -6.91 -0.42 -13.48
C LYS A 37 -6.84 -0.83 -14.95
N ASN A 38 -6.67 -2.10 -15.23
CA ASN A 38 -6.55 -2.65 -16.60
C ASN A 38 -5.39 -2.02 -17.39
N LEU A 39 -4.31 -1.68 -16.70
CA LEU A 39 -3.11 -1.13 -17.33
C LEU A 39 -2.06 -2.21 -17.57
N THR A 40 -1.41 -2.15 -18.72
CA THR A 40 -0.22 -2.96 -18.98
C THR A 40 1.00 -2.32 -18.30
N GLN A 41 2.10 -3.06 -18.17
CA GLN A 41 3.36 -2.50 -17.69
C GLN A 41 3.84 -1.34 -18.56
N GLU A 42 3.63 -1.44 -19.87
CA GLU A 42 3.99 -0.38 -20.84
C GLU A 42 3.17 0.89 -20.60
N GLU A 43 1.88 0.73 -20.37
CA GLU A 43 0.98 1.87 -20.11
C GLU A 43 1.32 2.54 -18.79
N LEU A 44 1.57 1.79 -17.72
CA LEU A 44 2.01 2.37 -16.47
C LEU A 44 3.36 3.08 -16.63
N ALA A 45 4.31 2.46 -17.32
CA ALA A 45 5.62 3.03 -17.57
C ALA A 45 5.50 4.39 -18.28
N ALA A 46 4.62 4.49 -19.28
CA ALA A 46 4.38 5.75 -19.98
C ALA A 46 3.83 6.85 -19.06
N LEU A 47 2.93 6.47 -18.13
CA LEU A 47 2.34 7.43 -17.17
C LEU A 47 3.35 7.98 -16.18
N VAL A 48 4.36 7.20 -15.82
CA VAL A 48 5.35 7.57 -14.79
C VAL A 48 6.74 7.85 -15.37
N SER A 49 6.85 7.99 -16.68
CA SER A 49 8.10 8.27 -17.39
C SER A 49 9.23 7.27 -17.10
N LEU A 50 8.86 6.00 -17.03
CA LEU A 50 9.80 4.89 -16.87
C LEU A 50 9.78 4.00 -18.12
N SER A 51 10.78 3.10 -18.22
CA SER A 51 10.73 2.03 -19.20
C SER A 51 9.86 0.87 -18.70
N PRO A 52 9.25 0.07 -19.58
CA PRO A 52 8.52 -1.13 -19.18
C PRO A 52 9.39 -2.12 -18.40
N THR A 53 10.66 -2.24 -18.76
CA THR A 53 11.64 -3.07 -18.05
C THR A 53 11.81 -2.59 -16.60
N HIS A 54 11.86 -1.27 -16.37
CA HIS A 54 11.97 -0.71 -15.03
C HIS A 54 10.73 -1.01 -14.20
N VAL A 55 9.52 -0.87 -14.78
CA VAL A 55 8.27 -1.25 -14.11
C VAL A 55 8.28 -2.74 -13.74
N SER A 56 8.72 -3.61 -14.63
CA SER A 56 8.85 -5.04 -14.37
C SER A 56 9.79 -5.32 -13.19
N VAL A 57 10.92 -4.64 -13.14
CA VAL A 57 11.90 -4.77 -12.05
C VAL A 57 11.29 -4.34 -10.71
N ILE A 58 10.54 -3.23 -10.70
CA ILE A 58 9.84 -2.73 -9.51
C ILE A 58 8.79 -3.74 -9.03
N GLU A 59 7.96 -4.23 -9.94
CA GLU A 59 6.88 -5.19 -9.60
C GLU A 59 7.42 -6.52 -9.08
N ARG A 60 8.60 -6.94 -9.53
CA ARG A 60 9.27 -8.13 -9.02
C ARG A 60 10.04 -7.90 -7.72
N GLY A 61 10.13 -6.67 -7.27
CA GLY A 61 10.82 -6.32 -6.03
C GLY A 61 12.33 -6.51 -6.08
N LEU A 62 12.94 -6.31 -7.26
CA LEU A 62 14.38 -6.54 -7.46
C LEU A 62 15.24 -5.33 -7.12
N LYS A 63 14.66 -4.14 -7.07
CA LYS A 63 15.37 -2.90 -6.76
C LYS A 63 14.50 -1.98 -5.89
N VAL A 64 15.17 -1.18 -5.05
CA VAL A 64 14.52 -0.11 -4.30
C VAL A 64 14.08 0.98 -5.27
N THR A 65 12.83 1.38 -5.15
CA THR A 65 12.26 2.47 -5.93
C THR A 65 12.61 3.80 -5.26
N LYS A 66 13.01 4.78 -6.06
CA LYS A 66 13.18 6.15 -5.55
C LYS A 66 11.85 6.69 -5.07
N LEU A 67 11.89 7.57 -4.07
CA LEU A 67 10.69 8.13 -3.46
C LEU A 67 9.80 8.86 -4.48
N ASP A 68 10.40 9.68 -5.34
CA ASP A 68 9.67 10.40 -6.38
C ASP A 68 8.97 9.45 -7.37
N THR A 69 9.65 8.38 -7.78
CA THR A 69 9.09 7.34 -8.64
C THR A 69 7.95 6.61 -7.94
N PHE A 70 8.13 6.29 -6.67
CA PHE A 70 7.08 5.63 -5.86
C PHE A 70 5.83 6.50 -5.76
N ILE A 71 5.99 7.78 -5.50
CA ILE A 71 4.88 8.74 -5.43
C ILE A 71 4.18 8.84 -6.79
N ALA A 72 4.93 8.91 -7.89
CA ALA A 72 4.37 8.95 -9.23
C ALA A 72 3.54 7.70 -9.54
N ILE A 73 4.02 6.52 -9.15
CA ILE A 73 3.29 5.27 -9.33
C ILE A 73 2.00 5.27 -8.51
N ALA A 74 2.07 5.63 -7.24
CA ALA A 74 0.89 5.68 -6.38
C ALA A 74 -0.18 6.63 -6.95
N ASN A 75 0.23 7.80 -7.41
CA ASN A 75 -0.67 8.77 -8.01
C ASN A 75 -1.26 8.27 -9.33
N ALA A 76 -0.46 7.65 -10.20
CA ALA A 76 -0.92 7.11 -11.47
C ALA A 76 -1.93 5.97 -11.27
N LEU A 77 -1.74 5.16 -10.24
CA LEU A 77 -2.63 4.06 -9.89
C LEU A 77 -3.80 4.47 -9.01
N ASP A 78 -3.82 5.72 -8.56
CA ASP A 78 -4.85 6.26 -7.67
C ASP A 78 -5.01 5.42 -6.39
N VAL A 79 -3.89 5.05 -5.80
CA VAL A 79 -3.82 4.32 -4.53
C VAL A 79 -3.02 5.10 -3.51
N SER A 80 -3.31 4.89 -2.23
CA SER A 80 -2.54 5.52 -1.17
C SER A 80 -1.20 4.82 -0.99
N ALA A 81 -0.21 5.57 -0.49
CA ALA A 81 1.07 4.98 -0.09
C ALA A 81 0.86 3.91 0.99
N ASP A 82 -0.09 4.10 1.90
CA ASP A 82 -0.42 3.12 2.94
C ASP A 82 -0.86 1.78 2.36
N THR A 83 -1.65 1.80 1.28
CA THR A 83 -2.07 0.57 0.59
C THR A 83 -0.87 -0.21 0.05
N LEU A 84 0.11 0.49 -0.53
CA LEU A 84 1.30 -0.14 -1.09
C LEU A 84 2.31 -0.56 -0.02
N LEU A 85 2.37 0.16 1.09
CA LEU A 85 3.34 -0.02 2.17
C LEU A 85 2.76 -0.69 3.41
N ILE A 86 1.56 -1.22 3.32
CA ILE A 86 0.94 -1.95 4.44
C ILE A 86 1.89 -3.07 4.89
N ASP A 87 2.04 -3.26 6.19
CA ASP A 87 3.00 -4.21 6.78
C ASP A 87 4.49 -3.84 6.58
N VAL A 88 4.80 -2.77 5.86
CA VAL A 88 6.17 -2.29 5.66
C VAL A 88 6.48 -1.14 6.59
N VAL A 89 5.55 -0.20 6.72
CA VAL A 89 5.65 0.94 7.63
C VAL A 89 4.81 0.66 8.87
N THR A 90 5.40 0.81 10.05
CA THR A 90 4.78 0.48 11.34
C THR A 90 3.45 1.22 11.58
N HIS A 91 3.34 2.45 11.09
CA HIS A 91 2.17 3.31 11.27
C HIS A 91 1.28 3.41 10.02
N SER A 92 1.36 2.42 9.13
CA SER A 92 0.44 2.37 7.98
C SER A 92 -1.00 2.17 8.46
N VAL A 93 -1.93 2.85 7.79
CA VAL A 93 -3.36 2.63 8.01
C VAL A 93 -3.71 1.23 7.52
N THR A 94 -4.41 0.46 8.35
CA THR A 94 -4.79 -0.91 8.00
C THR A 94 -5.93 -0.92 6.97
N GLY A 95 -5.98 -1.96 6.13
CA GLY A 95 -7.07 -2.14 5.18
C GLY A 95 -8.45 -2.17 5.84
N VAL A 96 -8.53 -2.75 7.03
CA VAL A 96 -9.77 -2.80 7.83
C VAL A 96 -10.27 -1.40 8.18
N THR A 97 -9.36 -0.50 8.58
CA THR A 97 -9.71 0.89 8.91
C THR A 97 -10.25 1.62 7.68
N ASN A 98 -9.62 1.44 6.52
CA ASN A 98 -10.07 2.06 5.28
C ASN A 98 -11.44 1.54 4.85
N GLU A 99 -11.64 0.22 4.89
CA GLU A 99 -12.91 -0.42 4.56
C GLU A 99 -14.03 0.10 5.46
N LEU A 100 -13.79 0.17 6.77
CA LEU A 100 -14.76 0.68 7.73
C LEU A 100 -15.12 2.15 7.45
N SER A 101 -14.12 2.98 7.16
CA SER A 101 -14.33 4.39 6.81
C SER A 101 -15.20 4.54 5.56
N GLU A 102 -14.89 3.77 4.51
CA GLU A 102 -15.69 3.78 3.28
C GLU A 102 -17.14 3.35 3.52
N MET A 103 -17.34 2.32 4.31
CA MET A 103 -18.68 1.86 4.68
C MET A 103 -19.48 2.94 5.40
N ILE A 104 -18.84 3.63 6.34
CA ILE A 104 -19.46 4.69 7.13
C ILE A 104 -19.79 5.90 6.24
N GLU A 105 -18.90 6.32 5.37
CA GLU A 105 -19.10 7.47 4.48
C GLU A 105 -20.31 7.33 3.55
N LYS A 106 -20.63 6.08 3.15
CA LYS A 106 -21.78 5.79 2.30
C LYS A 106 -23.13 5.86 3.01
N LEU A 107 -23.14 5.94 4.34
CA LEU A 107 -24.37 5.94 5.12
C LEU A 107 -24.91 7.36 5.29
N PRO A 108 -26.24 7.51 5.48
CA PRO A 108 -26.84 8.79 5.90
C PRO A 108 -26.22 9.30 7.21
N LYS A 109 -26.15 10.62 7.38
CA LYS A 109 -25.53 11.23 8.56
C LYS A 109 -26.10 10.72 9.89
N GLU A 110 -27.38 10.44 9.95
CA GLU A 110 -28.03 9.90 11.16
C GLU A 110 -27.47 8.54 11.54
N LYS A 111 -27.27 7.66 10.56
CA LYS A 111 -26.66 6.34 10.77
C LYS A 111 -25.19 6.44 11.14
N GLN A 112 -24.46 7.35 10.51
CA GLN A 112 -23.06 7.63 10.89
C GLN A 112 -22.97 8.04 12.36
N GLN A 113 -23.84 8.91 12.82
CA GLN A 113 -23.87 9.38 14.21
C GLN A 113 -24.19 8.24 15.18
N ARG A 114 -25.11 7.35 14.82
CA ARG A 114 -25.42 6.17 15.61
C ARG A 114 -24.22 5.25 15.78
N ILE A 115 -23.46 5.03 14.73
CA ILE A 115 -22.25 4.21 14.76
C ILE A 115 -21.20 4.84 15.68
N ILE A 116 -20.99 6.15 15.55
CA ILE A 116 -20.04 6.89 16.40
C ILE A 116 -20.44 6.79 17.86
N ASN A 117 -21.72 6.96 18.17
CA ASN A 117 -22.24 6.87 19.53
C ASN A 117 -22.07 5.46 20.10
N ALA A 118 -22.34 4.43 19.29
CA ALA A 118 -22.15 3.03 19.69
C ALA A 118 -20.67 2.73 20.00
N VAL A 119 -19.77 3.20 19.17
CA VAL A 119 -18.31 3.00 19.37
C VAL A 119 -17.86 3.73 20.65
N ARG A 120 -18.32 4.95 20.89
CA ARG A 120 -18.02 5.68 22.13
C ARG A 120 -18.49 4.92 23.36
N ALA A 121 -19.72 4.40 23.33
CA ALA A 121 -20.27 3.63 24.45
C ALA A 121 -19.45 2.39 24.77
N LEU A 122 -18.86 1.75 23.75
CA LEU A 122 -18.02 0.58 23.93
C LEU A 122 -16.61 0.90 24.45
N VAL A 123 -16.11 2.11 24.15
CA VAL A 123 -14.76 2.54 24.54
C VAL A 123 -14.75 3.22 25.90
N GLU A 124 -15.82 3.89 26.27
CA GLU A 124 -16.00 4.53 27.58
C GLU A 124 -16.50 3.49 28.57
#